data_ddd9fe748e20da692fbf37dc7b895e59
#
_entry.id   ddd9fe748e20da692fbf37dc7b895e59
#
_cell.length_a   1.000
_cell.length_b   1.000
_cell.length_c   1.000
_cell.angle_alpha   90.00
_cell.angle_beta   90.00
_cell.angle_gamma   90.00
#
_symmetry.space_group_name_H-M   'P 1'
#
loop_
_entity.id
_entity.type
_entity.pdbx_description
1 polymer ?
#
loop_
_entity_poly.entity_id
_entity_poly.type
_entity_poly.pdbx_seq_one_letter_code
_entity_poly.pdbx_strand_id
1 'polypeptide(L)'
;MKKTHIVGLILIAIAIGIIMITTGDASTYVGFDEAESISQQDPNQKVHVVGTLRKDAAGQIVGLNYNPALDANRLEFLVQDSLGRENQVIYAAPKPQDFEKSEKIVLVGSMHSDKVFYCDKILLKCPSKYQEGKISADSSASVAAKN
;
A
#
# COMPACT_ATOMS: atom_id res chain seq x y z
N MET A 1 -36.63 -27.27 25.87
CA MET A 1 -36.23 -26.49 24.69
C MET A 1 -36.54 -27.33 23.46
N LYS A 2 -37.19 -26.75 22.45
CA LYS A 2 -37.51 -27.50 21.22
C LYS A 2 -36.22 -27.71 20.44
N LYS A 3 -36.04 -28.90 19.84
CA LYS A 3 -34.81 -29.28 19.10
C LYS A 3 -34.45 -28.24 18.03
N THR A 4 -35.41 -27.53 17.48
CA THR A 4 -35.22 -26.41 16.52
C THR A 4 -34.42 -25.23 17.09
N HIS A 5 -34.56 -24.91 18.37
CA HIS A 5 -33.81 -23.81 19.00
C HIS A 5 -32.34 -24.18 19.21
N ILE A 6 -32.06 -25.47 19.50
CA ILE A 6 -30.68 -25.96 19.65
C ILE A 6 -29.95 -25.90 18.31
N VAL A 7 -30.60 -26.30 17.22
CA VAL A 7 -30.01 -26.21 15.87
C VAL A 7 -29.75 -24.76 15.48
N GLY A 8 -30.69 -23.83 15.77
CA GLY A 8 -30.51 -22.41 15.51
C GLY A 8 -29.30 -21.83 16.28
N LEU A 9 -29.12 -22.24 17.55
CA LEU A 9 -28.00 -21.76 18.39
C LEU A 9 -26.67 -22.26 17.88
N ILE A 10 -26.60 -23.50 17.40
CA ILE A 10 -25.39 -24.07 16.79
C ILE A 10 -25.03 -23.32 15.50
N LEU A 11 -25.99 -23.02 14.63
CA LEU A 11 -25.75 -22.27 13.41
C LEU A 11 -25.22 -20.86 13.70
N ILE A 12 -25.78 -20.18 14.70
CA ILE A 12 -25.29 -18.86 15.12
C ILE A 12 -23.88 -18.94 15.66
N ALA A 13 -23.55 -19.95 16.48
CA ALA A 13 -22.22 -20.13 17.01
C ALA A 13 -21.17 -20.40 15.91
N ILE A 14 -21.54 -21.19 14.90
CA ILE A 14 -20.69 -21.44 13.72
C ILE A 14 -20.48 -20.13 12.92
N ALA A 15 -21.55 -19.36 12.69
CA ALA A 15 -21.45 -18.09 11.97
C ALA A 15 -20.55 -17.08 12.70
N ILE A 16 -20.68 -16.96 14.02
CA ILE A 16 -19.80 -16.11 14.84
C ILE A 16 -18.35 -16.58 14.77
N GLY A 17 -18.12 -17.90 14.82
CA GLY A 17 -16.79 -18.50 14.68
C GLY A 17 -16.14 -18.14 13.34
N ILE A 18 -16.86 -18.24 12.24
CA ILE A 18 -16.38 -17.86 10.90
C ILE A 18 -16.05 -16.37 10.84
N ILE A 19 -16.91 -15.51 11.37
CA ILE A 19 -16.67 -14.06 11.40
C ILE A 19 -15.39 -13.74 12.18
N MET A 20 -15.19 -14.36 13.35
CA MET A 20 -14.01 -14.12 14.17
C MET A 20 -12.69 -14.55 13.48
N ILE A 21 -12.71 -15.60 12.69
CA ILE A 21 -11.54 -16.05 11.93
C ILE A 21 -11.27 -15.12 10.75
N THR A 22 -12.31 -14.57 10.11
CA THR A 22 -12.18 -13.74 8.91
C THR A 22 -11.76 -12.29 9.22
N THR A 23 -11.97 -11.80 10.43
CA THR A 23 -11.60 -10.41 10.82
C THR A 23 -10.11 -10.22 11.10
N GLY A 24 -9.28 -11.29 11.04
CA GLY A 24 -7.85 -11.22 11.28
C GLY A 24 -7.03 -10.48 10.19
N ASP A 25 -7.61 -10.24 9.02
CA ASP A 25 -6.92 -9.60 7.89
C ASP A 25 -7.32 -8.12 7.67
N ALA A 26 -7.76 -7.43 8.71
CA ALA A 26 -7.96 -5.99 8.62
C ALA A 26 -6.59 -5.33 8.41
N SER A 27 -6.29 -4.95 7.17
CA SER A 27 -5.07 -4.24 6.82
C SER A 27 -5.00 -2.92 7.58
N THR A 28 -4.18 -2.89 8.60
CA THR A 28 -3.98 -1.72 9.46
C THR A 28 -2.98 -0.79 8.79
N TYR A 29 -3.40 0.43 8.49
CA TYR A 29 -2.50 1.49 8.04
C TYR A 29 -1.81 2.08 9.25
N VAL A 30 -0.50 1.94 9.31
CA VAL A 30 0.33 2.34 10.45
C VAL A 30 1.54 3.16 10.01
N GLY A 31 2.17 3.86 10.94
CA GLY A 31 3.51 4.41 10.77
C GLY A 31 4.60 3.38 11.08
N PHE A 32 5.85 3.73 10.83
CA PHE A 32 6.97 2.82 11.12
C PHE A 32 7.15 2.51 12.61
N ASP A 33 6.80 3.45 13.51
CA ASP A 33 6.86 3.22 14.96
C ASP A 33 5.85 2.15 15.41
N GLU A 34 4.65 2.23 14.87
CA GLU A 34 3.60 1.26 15.17
C GLU A 34 3.90 -0.10 14.52
N ALA A 35 4.43 -0.10 13.28
CA ALA A 35 4.89 -1.31 12.62
C ALA A 35 5.99 -2.03 13.43
N GLU A 36 6.91 -1.27 14.05
CA GLU A 36 7.94 -1.82 14.94
C GLU A 36 7.30 -2.43 16.20
N SER A 37 6.32 -1.77 16.80
CA SER A 37 5.61 -2.28 17.98
C SER A 37 4.82 -3.56 17.68
N ILE A 38 4.18 -3.63 16.52
CA ILE A 38 3.45 -4.81 16.05
C ILE A 38 4.42 -5.97 15.82
N SER A 39 5.58 -5.71 15.21
CA SER A 39 6.57 -6.75 14.93
C SER A 39 7.17 -7.39 16.18
N GLN A 40 7.18 -6.68 17.31
CA GLN A 40 7.60 -7.23 18.60
C GLN A 40 6.59 -8.24 19.14
N GLN A 41 5.31 -8.12 18.79
CA GLN A 41 4.24 -9.03 19.20
C GLN A 41 4.08 -10.18 18.20
N ASP A 42 4.09 -9.87 16.92
CA ASP A 42 4.04 -10.84 15.83
C ASP A 42 4.94 -10.39 14.66
N PRO A 43 6.13 -10.99 14.52
CA PRO A 43 7.08 -10.62 13.46
C PRO A 43 6.59 -10.89 12.04
N ASN A 44 5.55 -11.72 11.88
CA ASN A 44 5.00 -12.07 10.57
C ASN A 44 3.76 -11.25 10.22
N GLN A 45 3.27 -10.41 11.13
CA GLN A 45 2.10 -9.60 10.88
C GLN A 45 2.39 -8.56 9.81
N LYS A 46 1.62 -8.63 8.73
CA LYS A 46 1.72 -7.66 7.63
C LYS A 46 0.92 -6.41 7.95
N VAL A 47 1.56 -5.29 7.67
CA VAL A 47 0.98 -3.96 7.87
C VAL A 47 1.10 -3.13 6.59
N HIS A 48 0.28 -2.08 6.51
CA HIS A 48 0.33 -1.12 5.41
C HIS A 48 0.95 0.19 5.92
N VAL A 49 2.10 0.55 5.38
CA VAL A 49 2.75 1.83 5.70
C VAL A 49 2.62 2.78 4.53
N VAL A 50 2.04 3.94 4.78
CA VAL A 50 1.98 5.03 3.80
C VAL A 50 3.21 5.90 3.98
N GLY A 51 3.97 6.08 2.91
CA GLY A 51 5.17 6.89 2.97
C GLY A 51 5.41 7.70 1.70
N THR A 52 6.39 8.56 1.78
CA THR A 52 6.87 9.42 0.71
C THR A 52 8.29 9.04 0.34
N LEU A 53 8.57 8.93 -0.95
CA LEU A 53 9.93 8.76 -1.45
C LEU A 53 10.66 10.09 -1.35
N ARG A 54 11.77 10.09 -0.61
CA ARG A 54 12.61 11.27 -0.50
C ARG A 54 13.43 11.47 -1.77
N LYS A 55 13.32 12.65 -2.37
CA LYS A 55 14.07 13.01 -3.58
C LYS A 55 15.06 14.12 -3.27
N ASP A 56 16.20 14.08 -3.93
CA ASP A 56 17.19 15.13 -3.91
C ASP A 56 16.83 16.30 -4.86
N ALA A 57 17.66 17.32 -4.91
CA ALA A 57 17.47 18.48 -5.79
C ALA A 57 17.47 18.13 -7.30
N ALA A 58 18.04 16.97 -7.66
CA ALA A 58 18.04 16.45 -9.03
C ALA A 58 16.83 15.56 -9.33
N GLY A 59 15.93 15.34 -8.34
CA GLY A 59 14.75 14.49 -8.46
C GLY A 59 15.03 13.00 -8.33
N GLN A 60 16.24 12.62 -7.91
CA GLN A 60 16.60 11.22 -7.69
C GLN A 60 16.21 10.77 -6.28
N ILE A 61 15.81 9.51 -6.16
CA ILE A 61 15.40 8.93 -4.87
C ILE A 61 16.64 8.73 -4.00
N VAL A 62 16.61 9.33 -2.82
CA VAL A 62 17.69 9.20 -1.84
C VAL A 62 17.72 7.78 -1.27
N GLY A 63 18.93 7.19 -1.18
CA GLY A 63 19.10 5.85 -0.63
C GLY A 63 18.61 4.72 -1.52
N LEU A 64 18.36 5.00 -2.80
CA LEU A 64 18.02 3.97 -3.78
C LEU A 64 19.25 3.12 -4.11
N ASN A 65 19.17 1.84 -3.82
CA ASN A 65 20.15 0.83 -4.19
C ASN A 65 19.46 -0.27 -5.00
N TYR A 66 19.67 -0.25 -6.31
CA TYR A 66 19.13 -1.24 -7.21
C TYR A 66 20.13 -1.56 -8.32
N ASN A 67 20.62 -2.79 -8.32
CA ASN A 67 21.53 -3.27 -9.35
C ASN A 67 20.98 -4.57 -9.96
N PRO A 68 20.25 -4.48 -11.07
CA PRO A 68 19.63 -5.65 -11.70
C PRO A 68 20.64 -6.62 -12.30
N ALA A 69 21.89 -6.22 -12.49
CA ALA A 69 22.93 -7.10 -12.97
C ALA A 69 23.46 -8.05 -11.89
N LEU A 70 23.36 -7.66 -10.61
CA LEU A 70 23.73 -8.48 -9.46
C LEU A 70 22.51 -9.24 -8.91
N ASP A 71 21.44 -8.53 -8.65
CA ASP A 71 20.17 -9.09 -8.16
C ASP A 71 19.01 -8.24 -8.63
N ALA A 72 18.28 -8.74 -9.62
CA ALA A 72 17.12 -8.05 -10.17
C ALA A 72 15.92 -8.02 -9.19
N ASN A 73 15.91 -8.90 -8.18
CA ASN A 73 14.82 -9.03 -7.21
C ASN A 73 15.15 -8.37 -5.86
N ARG A 74 16.11 -7.49 -5.82
CA ARG A 74 16.47 -6.76 -4.61
C ARG A 74 16.49 -5.26 -4.87
N LEU A 75 15.50 -4.57 -4.34
CA LEU A 75 15.36 -3.13 -4.39
C LEU A 75 15.40 -2.58 -2.97
N GLU A 76 16.37 -1.74 -2.66
CA GLU A 76 16.52 -1.07 -1.37
C GLU A 76 16.33 0.42 -1.54
N PHE A 77 15.59 1.05 -0.63
CA PHE A 77 15.34 2.49 -0.67
C PHE A 77 14.90 3.02 0.69
N LEU A 78 14.94 4.35 0.86
CA LEU A 78 14.48 5.03 2.05
C LEU A 78 13.08 5.60 1.84
N VAL A 79 12.23 5.44 2.84
CA VAL A 79 10.87 5.97 2.87
C VAL A 79 10.67 6.76 4.15
N GLN A 80 10.04 7.91 4.03
CA GLN A 80 9.60 8.72 5.15
C GLN A 80 8.08 8.53 5.32
N ASP A 81 7.65 8.17 6.52
CA ASP A 81 6.22 8.05 6.84
C ASP A 81 5.56 9.42 7.07
N SER A 82 4.25 9.41 7.35
CA SER A 82 3.47 10.63 7.62
C SER A 82 3.87 11.34 8.93
N LEU A 83 4.57 10.66 9.80
CA LEU A 83 5.07 11.21 11.07
C LEU A 83 6.50 11.77 10.94
N GLY A 84 7.12 11.62 9.78
CA GLY A 84 8.46 12.10 9.50
C GLY A 84 9.59 11.11 9.82
N ARG A 85 9.25 9.89 10.25
CA ARG A 85 10.25 8.84 10.48
C ARG A 85 10.72 8.26 9.15
N GLU A 86 12.04 8.20 8.97
CA GLU A 86 12.67 7.54 7.84
C GLU A 86 13.01 6.09 8.20
N ASN A 87 12.73 5.17 7.27
CA ASN A 87 13.11 3.78 7.44
C ASN A 87 13.64 3.18 6.14
N GLN A 88 14.57 2.23 6.28
CA GLN A 88 15.05 1.44 5.16
C GLN A 88 14.02 0.38 4.80
N VAL A 89 13.76 0.24 3.51
CA VAL A 89 12.82 -0.73 2.95
C VAL A 89 13.58 -1.63 1.99
N ILE A 90 13.37 -2.93 2.13
CA ILE A 90 13.86 -3.95 1.20
C ILE A 90 12.65 -4.58 0.52
N TYR A 91 12.64 -4.52 -0.80
CA TYR A 91 11.61 -5.13 -1.63
C TYR A 91 12.21 -6.27 -2.46
N ALA A 92 11.71 -7.48 -2.23
CA ALA A 92 12.24 -8.71 -2.82
C ALA A 92 11.61 -9.01 -4.19
N ALA A 93 11.58 -8.00 -5.07
CA ALA A 93 11.09 -8.13 -6.45
C ALA A 93 11.68 -7.02 -7.33
N PRO A 94 11.52 -7.10 -8.66
CA PRO A 94 12.02 -6.08 -9.56
C PRO A 94 11.43 -4.70 -9.29
N LYS A 95 12.24 -3.67 -9.55
CA LYS A 95 11.79 -2.28 -9.41
C LYS A 95 10.56 -2.03 -10.28
N PRO A 96 9.44 -1.56 -9.68
CA PRO A 96 8.23 -1.26 -10.44
C PRO A 96 8.47 -0.17 -11.47
N GLN A 97 7.72 -0.23 -12.59
CA GLN A 97 7.65 0.89 -13.52
C GLN A 97 7.07 2.11 -12.80
N ASP A 98 7.49 3.30 -13.20
CA ASP A 98 7.06 4.57 -12.59
C ASP A 98 7.41 4.75 -11.09
N PHE A 99 8.22 3.85 -10.49
CA PHE A 99 8.66 3.98 -9.11
C PHE A 99 9.31 5.35 -8.83
N GLU A 100 10.20 5.78 -9.72
CA GLU A 100 10.92 7.06 -9.59
C GLU A 100 10.01 8.28 -9.78
N LYS A 101 8.90 8.12 -10.50
CA LYS A 101 7.92 9.19 -10.73
C LYS A 101 6.93 9.35 -9.58
N SER A 102 6.83 8.32 -8.74
CA SER A 102 5.90 8.33 -7.61
C SER A 102 6.44 9.20 -6.49
N GLU A 103 5.55 9.92 -5.82
CA GLU A 103 5.86 10.68 -4.62
C GLU A 103 5.39 9.94 -3.38
N LYS A 104 4.16 9.45 -3.43
CA LYS A 104 3.55 8.68 -2.34
C LYS A 104 3.41 7.23 -2.72
N ILE A 105 3.76 6.36 -1.79
CA ILE A 105 3.67 4.92 -1.94
C ILE A 105 2.99 4.30 -0.73
N VAL A 106 2.39 3.14 -0.93
CA VAL A 106 1.92 2.29 0.16
C VAL A 106 2.72 1.00 0.12
N LEU A 107 3.38 0.72 1.22
CA LEU A 107 4.16 -0.50 1.42
C LEU A 107 3.31 -1.52 2.15
N VAL A 108 3.28 -2.74 1.66
CA VAL A 108 2.66 -3.88 2.34
C VAL A 108 3.76 -4.86 2.70
N GLY A 109 3.91 -5.13 3.97
CA GLY A 109 4.99 -5.99 4.47
C GLY A 109 5.06 -6.02 5.98
N SER A 110 6.19 -6.42 6.52
CA SER A 110 6.44 -6.52 7.95
C SER A 110 7.75 -5.85 8.35
N MET A 111 7.77 -5.30 9.56
CA MET A 111 9.00 -4.81 10.18
C MET A 111 9.71 -5.99 10.84
N HIS A 112 11.03 -6.06 10.70
CA HIS A 112 11.82 -7.08 11.38
C HIS A 112 12.62 -6.50 12.55
N SER A 113 13.23 -7.37 13.34
CA SER A 113 14.01 -6.99 14.53
C SER A 113 15.26 -6.16 14.22
N ASP A 114 15.74 -6.19 13.00
CA ASP A 114 16.83 -5.36 12.48
C ASP A 114 16.39 -3.91 12.14
N LYS A 115 15.12 -3.58 12.41
CA LYS A 115 14.47 -2.29 12.10
C LYS A 115 14.39 -1.98 10.62
N VAL A 116 14.50 -2.99 9.76
CA VAL A 116 14.30 -2.88 8.33
C VAL A 116 12.87 -3.34 7.99
N PHE A 117 12.21 -2.60 7.11
CA PHE A 117 10.89 -2.98 6.63
C PHE A 117 11.01 -3.86 5.39
N TYR A 118 10.59 -5.11 5.52
CA TYR A 118 10.57 -6.07 4.41
C TYR A 118 9.23 -5.99 3.69
N CYS A 119 9.29 -5.48 2.48
CA CYS A 119 8.12 -5.18 1.67
C CYS A 119 7.82 -6.32 0.70
N ASP A 120 6.58 -6.82 0.72
CA ASP A 120 6.09 -7.81 -0.22
C ASP A 120 5.44 -7.16 -1.45
N LYS A 121 4.83 -5.98 -1.26
CA LYS A 121 4.10 -5.30 -2.32
C LYS A 121 4.20 -3.78 -2.17
N ILE A 122 4.44 -3.12 -3.28
CA ILE A 122 4.45 -1.66 -3.38
C ILE A 122 3.25 -1.21 -4.20
N LEU A 123 2.43 -0.31 -3.64
CA LEU A 123 1.34 0.34 -4.34
C LEU A 123 1.75 1.78 -4.61
N LEU A 124 1.90 2.13 -5.88
CA LEU A 124 2.30 3.47 -6.29
C LEU A 124 1.08 4.37 -6.43
N LYS A 125 1.14 5.54 -5.82
CA LYS A 125 0.16 6.61 -6.02
C LYS A 125 0.79 7.71 -6.86
N CYS A 126 0.51 7.70 -8.16
CA CYS A 126 0.93 8.78 -9.06
C CYS A 126 -0.14 9.88 -9.07
N PRO A 127 0.18 11.13 -8.69
CA PRO A 127 -0.79 12.23 -8.65
C PRO A 127 -1.35 12.64 -10.00
N SER A 128 -0.71 12.27 -11.09
CA SER A 128 -0.99 12.80 -12.44
C SER A 128 -2.02 12.03 -13.26
N LYS A 129 -2.68 10.98 -12.73
CA LYS A 129 -3.70 10.24 -13.50
C LYS A 129 -5.15 10.64 -13.24
N TYR A 130 -5.39 11.59 -12.34
CA TYR A 130 -6.71 12.18 -12.10
C TYR A 130 -6.79 13.64 -12.59
N GLN A 131 -6.25 13.93 -13.77
CA GLN A 131 -6.79 15.03 -14.53
C GLN A 131 -8.09 14.51 -15.13
N GLU A 132 -9.16 14.89 -14.48
CA GLU A 132 -10.52 14.84 -15.03
C GLU A 132 -10.47 15.27 -16.47
N GLY A 133 -10.85 14.37 -17.38
CA GLY A 133 -11.21 14.79 -18.71
C GLY A 133 -12.32 15.84 -18.57
N LYS A 134 -11.94 17.12 -18.65
CA LYS A 134 -12.88 18.13 -19.07
C LYS A 134 -13.36 17.68 -20.44
N ILE A 135 -14.51 17.05 -20.44
CA ILE A 135 -15.34 16.94 -21.61
C ILE A 135 -15.66 18.36 -21.96
N SER A 136 -14.90 18.91 -22.89
CA SER A 136 -15.29 20.09 -23.62
C SER A 136 -16.50 19.70 -24.42
N ALA A 137 -17.66 19.86 -23.83
CA ALA A 137 -18.89 20.02 -24.56
C ALA A 137 -18.83 21.42 -25.16
N ASP A 138 -18.12 21.53 -26.28
CA ASP A 138 -18.26 22.67 -27.14
C ASP A 138 -18.79 22.18 -28.48
N SER A 139 -20.05 22.38 -28.51
CA SER A 139 -20.80 23.05 -29.56
C SER A 139 -20.63 22.57 -30.98
N SER A 140 -21.63 22.09 -31.40
CA SER A 140 -22.05 22.27 -32.79
C SER A 140 -23.44 22.86 -32.85
N ALA A 141 -23.50 24.10 -32.58
CA ALA A 141 -24.66 24.91 -32.92
C ALA A 141 -24.19 26.03 -33.82
N SER A 142 -24.04 25.80 -35.09
CA SER A 142 -24.24 26.83 -36.11
C SER A 142 -24.04 26.23 -37.51
N VAL A 143 -25.03 25.59 -38.03
CA VAL A 143 -25.31 25.72 -39.49
C VAL A 143 -26.82 25.84 -39.60
N ALA A 144 -27.26 27.04 -39.49
CA ALA A 144 -28.55 27.41 -39.97
C ALA A 144 -28.38 28.45 -41.04
N ALA A 145 -28.97 28.17 -42.17
CA ALA A 145 -29.51 29.11 -43.13
C ALA A 145 -28.52 29.94 -43.97
N LYS A 146 -28.45 29.65 -45.21
CA LYS A 146 -28.98 30.59 -46.18
C LYS A 146 -29.09 29.99 -47.60
N ASN A 147 -30.30 30.04 -48.08
CA ASN A 147 -30.74 30.12 -49.49
C ASN A 147 -30.30 29.02 -50.43
#